data_ebd664c1fdee1ae93adc1422f5c976ee
#
_entry.id   ebd664c1fdee1ae93adc1422f5c976ee
#
_cell.length_a   1.000
_cell.length_b   1.000
_cell.length_c   1.000
_cell.angle_alpha   90.00
_cell.angle_beta   90.00
_cell.angle_gamma   90.00
#
_symmetry.space_group_name_H-M   'P 1'
#
loop_
_entity.id
_entity.type
_entity.pdbx_description
1 polymer ?
#
loop_
_entity_poly.entity_id
_entity_poly.type
_entity_poly.pdbx_seq_one_letter_code
_entity_poly.pdbx_strand_id
1 'polypeptide(L)'
;ASSYQSEDADILAAEAAYCALEAELQEYLDTYERTHDYDEYHYDLDEIKHDPYVLASILSALHDGAWTASEVQGTLQMLFEKQYILTETVVTEVRYRTVTRTDSEGNEYEVEVPYNYYICTVELENFDLSHIPVYIMDEETLSKYALYMSVLGNKPELFGDSEYIPKYITNRPEEYEIPPSAMEDETFAAVITEAEKYLGYPYVWGGSSPSTSFD
;
A
#
# COMPACT_ATOMS: atom_id res chain seq x y z
N ALA A 1 5.14 14.39 22.78
CA ALA A 1 3.68 14.33 22.77
C ALA A 1 3.22 13.22 21.83
N SER A 2 2.26 12.41 22.22
CA SER A 2 1.71 11.31 21.42
C SER A 2 0.51 11.74 20.55
N SER A 3 0.14 13.02 20.61
CA SER A 3 -0.97 13.57 19.81
C SER A 3 -0.45 14.20 18.54
N TYR A 4 -1.21 14.06 17.43
CA TYR A 4 -0.98 14.85 16.23
C TYR A 4 -1.03 16.34 16.59
N GLN A 5 -0.02 17.08 16.17
CA GLN A 5 0.14 18.49 16.51
C GLN A 5 -0.44 19.43 15.44
N SER A 6 -0.62 18.93 14.22
CA SER A 6 -1.27 19.68 13.14
C SER A 6 -2.75 19.90 13.42
N GLU A 7 -3.30 20.96 12.86
CA GLU A 7 -4.74 21.22 12.90
C GLU A 7 -5.50 20.12 12.16
N ASP A 8 -6.68 19.77 12.64
CA ASP A 8 -7.52 18.73 12.02
C ASP A 8 -7.80 19.01 10.55
N ALA A 9 -7.99 20.29 10.20
CA ALA A 9 -8.22 20.71 8.82
C ALA A 9 -7.04 20.40 7.90
N ASP A 10 -5.80 20.54 8.38
CA ASP A 10 -4.60 20.22 7.61
C ASP A 10 -4.42 18.70 7.46
N ILE A 11 -4.69 17.93 8.51
CA ILE A 11 -4.62 16.46 8.45
C ILE A 11 -5.68 15.92 7.46
N LEU A 12 -6.91 16.41 7.55
CA LEU A 12 -7.99 16.01 6.64
C LEU A 12 -7.72 16.46 5.19
N ALA A 13 -7.09 17.62 5.00
CA ALA A 13 -6.72 18.09 3.66
C ALA A 13 -5.58 17.25 3.05
N ALA A 14 -4.61 16.82 3.85
CA ALA A 14 -3.55 15.91 3.40
C ALA A 14 -4.13 14.53 3.01
N GLU A 15 -5.05 13.99 3.81
CA GLU A 15 -5.78 12.76 3.51
C GLU A 15 -6.58 12.90 2.20
N ALA A 16 -7.33 13.98 2.03
CA ALA A 16 -8.07 14.25 0.81
C ALA A 16 -7.16 14.36 -0.42
N ALA A 17 -5.98 14.95 -0.28
CA ALA A 17 -5.00 15.03 -1.35
C ALA A 17 -4.44 13.65 -1.73
N TYR A 18 -4.19 12.78 -0.76
CA TYR A 18 -3.75 11.40 -1.02
C TYR A 18 -4.84 10.59 -1.71
N CYS A 19 -6.09 10.66 -1.23
CA CYS A 19 -7.24 10.07 -1.89
C CYS A 19 -7.43 10.56 -3.34
N ALA A 20 -7.09 11.83 -3.63
CA ALA A 20 -7.14 12.35 -4.99
C ALA A 20 -6.10 11.69 -5.91
N LEU A 21 -4.88 11.44 -5.43
CA LEU A 21 -3.86 10.69 -6.17
C LEU A 21 -4.33 9.25 -6.45
N GLU A 22 -4.95 8.60 -5.47
CA GLU A 22 -5.53 7.26 -5.63
C GLU A 22 -6.68 7.25 -6.64
N ALA A 23 -7.54 8.26 -6.62
CA ALA A 23 -8.62 8.41 -7.58
C ALA A 23 -8.12 8.61 -9.01
N GLU A 24 -7.06 9.39 -9.21
CA GLU A 24 -6.41 9.57 -10.52
C GLU A 24 -5.82 8.26 -11.04
N LEU A 25 -5.16 7.47 -10.19
CA LEU A 25 -4.63 6.15 -10.55
C LEU A 25 -5.77 5.19 -10.93
N GLN A 26 -6.85 5.17 -10.14
CA GLN A 26 -8.03 4.36 -10.43
C GLN A 26 -8.66 4.74 -11.76
N GLU A 27 -8.83 6.04 -12.04
CA GLU A 27 -9.37 6.52 -13.32
C GLU A 27 -8.47 6.13 -14.51
N TYR A 28 -7.15 6.22 -14.34
CA TYR A 28 -6.20 5.77 -15.34
C TYR A 28 -6.40 4.30 -15.70
N LEU A 29 -6.53 3.43 -14.69
CA LEU A 29 -6.76 2.00 -14.88
C LEU A 29 -8.14 1.70 -15.48
N ASP A 30 -9.19 2.36 -15.00
CA ASP A 30 -10.57 2.19 -15.47
C ASP A 30 -10.75 2.61 -16.93
N THR A 31 -9.90 3.51 -17.42
CA THR A 31 -9.95 4.02 -18.79
C THR A 31 -8.87 3.44 -19.69
N TYR A 32 -8.07 2.48 -19.20
CA TYR A 32 -6.86 2.02 -19.85
C TYR A 32 -7.09 1.54 -21.28
N GLU A 33 -8.07 0.64 -21.51
CA GLU A 33 -8.37 0.12 -22.85
C GLU A 33 -8.91 1.18 -23.83
N ARG A 34 -9.54 2.24 -23.30
CA ARG A 34 -10.02 3.34 -24.15
C ARG A 34 -8.92 4.30 -24.58
N THR A 35 -7.81 4.32 -23.87
CA THR A 35 -6.68 5.23 -24.07
C THR A 35 -5.47 4.56 -24.73
N HIS A 36 -5.50 3.23 -24.87
CA HIS A 36 -4.47 2.41 -25.48
C HIS A 36 -5.06 1.56 -26.61
N ASP A 37 -4.23 1.18 -27.56
CA ASP A 37 -4.62 0.42 -28.75
C ASP A 37 -3.77 -0.85 -28.86
N TYR A 38 -4.10 -1.83 -28.03
CA TYR A 38 -3.53 -3.17 -28.06
C TYR A 38 -4.60 -4.19 -28.43
N ASP A 39 -4.19 -5.36 -28.94
CA ASP A 39 -5.12 -6.41 -29.37
C ASP A 39 -5.68 -7.22 -28.21
N GLU A 40 -4.90 -7.33 -27.10
CA GLU A 40 -5.27 -8.13 -25.93
C GLU A 40 -4.73 -7.46 -24.65
N TYR A 41 -5.52 -7.51 -23.58
CA TYR A 41 -5.18 -6.92 -22.27
C TYR A 41 -5.28 -7.96 -21.17
N HIS A 42 -4.27 -8.00 -20.30
CA HIS A 42 -4.25 -8.76 -19.08
C HIS A 42 -4.03 -7.81 -17.90
N TYR A 43 -4.76 -8.04 -16.81
CA TYR A 43 -4.67 -7.20 -15.61
C TYR A 43 -4.38 -8.05 -14.38
N ASP A 44 -3.40 -7.60 -13.59
CA ASP A 44 -3.12 -8.07 -12.23
C ASP A 44 -3.02 -6.85 -11.33
N LEU A 45 -4.12 -6.50 -10.66
CA LEU A 45 -4.28 -5.23 -9.98
C LEU A 45 -4.62 -5.45 -8.52
N ASP A 46 -3.73 -4.98 -7.64
CA ASP A 46 -4.04 -4.84 -6.22
C ASP A 46 -5.08 -3.75 -6.00
N GLU A 47 -5.76 -3.82 -4.87
CA GLU A 47 -6.73 -2.81 -4.44
C GLU A 47 -6.05 -1.47 -4.14
N ILE A 48 -6.64 -0.38 -4.63
CA ILE A 48 -6.17 0.98 -4.36
C ILE A 48 -6.85 1.48 -3.08
N LYS A 49 -6.12 1.42 -1.99
CA LYS A 49 -6.55 1.92 -0.67
C LYS A 49 -5.37 2.11 0.27
N HIS A 50 -5.55 2.93 1.28
CA HIS A 50 -4.61 3.09 2.38
C HIS A 50 -5.34 3.31 3.72
N ASP A 51 -4.61 3.17 4.80
CA ASP A 51 -5.09 3.49 6.15
C ASP A 51 -4.78 4.97 6.46
N PRO A 52 -5.79 5.82 6.71
CA PRO A 52 -5.60 7.24 6.96
C PRO A 52 -4.80 7.53 8.25
N TYR A 53 -4.88 6.65 9.24
CA TYR A 53 -4.09 6.79 10.47
C TYR A 53 -2.61 6.49 10.23
N VAL A 54 -2.29 5.55 9.35
CA VAL A 54 -0.92 5.29 8.89
C VAL A 54 -0.37 6.53 8.20
N LEU A 55 -1.12 7.12 7.26
CA LEU A 55 -0.71 8.33 6.57
C LEU A 55 -0.44 9.50 7.54
N ALA A 56 -1.41 9.81 8.40
CA ALA A 56 -1.28 10.89 9.39
C ALA A 56 -0.09 10.67 10.35
N SER A 57 0.13 9.41 10.77
CA SER A 57 1.25 9.05 11.66
C SER A 57 2.60 9.16 10.96
N ILE A 58 2.70 8.75 9.69
CA ILE A 58 3.91 8.94 8.87
C ILE A 58 4.25 10.41 8.73
N LEU A 59 3.27 11.24 8.33
CA LEU A 59 3.47 12.68 8.16
C LEU A 59 3.90 13.33 9.48
N SER A 60 3.23 13.00 10.59
CA SER A 60 3.55 13.56 11.90
C SER A 60 4.93 13.13 12.42
N ALA A 61 5.38 11.93 12.09
CA ALA A 61 6.72 11.48 12.46
C ALA A 61 7.81 12.14 11.61
N LEU A 62 7.61 12.26 10.29
CA LEU A 62 8.60 12.81 9.37
C LEU A 62 8.77 14.32 9.50
N HIS A 63 7.70 15.06 9.82
CA HIS A 63 7.72 16.52 9.89
C HIS A 63 7.92 17.07 11.30
N ASP A 64 8.05 16.22 12.31
CA ASP A 64 8.41 16.52 13.71
C ASP A 64 7.68 17.75 14.28
N GLY A 65 6.38 17.63 14.46
CA GLY A 65 5.54 18.69 15.02
C GLY A 65 4.30 19.01 14.19
N ALA A 66 3.88 20.26 14.23
CA ALA A 66 2.77 20.73 13.42
C ALA A 66 3.23 21.02 11.99
N TRP A 67 2.46 20.58 11.04
CA TRP A 67 2.66 20.82 9.60
C TRP A 67 1.34 21.22 8.95
N THR A 68 1.41 21.88 7.82
CA THR A 68 0.24 22.22 6.98
C THR A 68 0.14 21.28 5.78
N ALA A 69 -1.06 21.14 5.23
CA ALA A 69 -1.28 20.31 4.06
C ALA A 69 -0.40 20.73 2.86
N SER A 70 -0.09 22.01 2.72
CA SER A 70 0.77 22.51 1.64
C SER A 70 2.24 22.12 1.81
N GLU A 71 2.74 22.03 3.05
CA GLU A 71 4.13 21.66 3.35
C GLU A 71 4.40 20.18 3.09
N VAL A 72 3.40 19.32 3.19
CA VAL A 72 3.57 17.87 3.06
C VAL A 72 3.31 17.33 1.65
N GLN A 73 2.97 18.16 0.66
CA GLN A 73 2.63 17.69 -0.70
C GLN A 73 3.74 16.84 -1.33
N GLY A 74 5.01 17.22 -1.15
CA GLY A 74 6.13 16.42 -1.65
C GLY A 74 6.26 15.06 -0.95
N THR A 75 5.93 15.01 0.33
CA THR A 75 5.92 13.75 1.10
C THR A 75 4.77 12.85 0.66
N LEU A 76 3.57 13.41 0.43
CA LEU A 76 2.43 12.65 -0.12
C LEU A 76 2.77 12.00 -1.46
N GLN A 77 3.38 12.75 -2.37
CA GLN A 77 3.80 12.25 -3.67
C GLN A 77 4.84 11.14 -3.52
N MET A 78 5.86 11.33 -2.68
CA MET A 78 6.89 10.32 -2.42
C MET A 78 6.29 9.03 -1.84
N LEU A 79 5.37 9.12 -0.89
CA LEU A 79 4.70 7.97 -0.30
C LEU A 79 3.84 7.24 -1.34
N PHE A 80 3.08 7.96 -2.14
CA PHE A 80 2.27 7.41 -3.21
C PHE A 80 3.09 6.61 -4.23
N GLU A 81 4.22 7.17 -4.69
CA GLU A 81 5.14 6.51 -5.62
C GLU A 81 5.82 5.27 -5.03
N LYS A 82 5.97 5.20 -3.71
CA LYS A 82 6.50 4.02 -3.03
C LYS A 82 5.42 2.97 -2.74
N GLN A 83 4.19 3.39 -2.51
CA GLN A 83 3.08 2.48 -2.25
C GLN A 83 2.59 1.80 -3.52
N TYR A 84 2.39 2.56 -4.59
CA TYR A 84 1.82 2.05 -5.84
C TYR A 84 2.87 1.92 -6.93
N ILE A 85 3.10 0.67 -7.35
CA ILE A 85 4.04 0.34 -8.42
C ILE A 85 3.24 -0.19 -9.60
N LEU A 86 3.14 0.63 -10.65
CA LEU A 86 2.48 0.27 -11.90
C LEU A 86 3.51 -0.23 -12.90
N THR A 87 3.29 -1.42 -13.44
CA THR A 87 4.12 -2.01 -14.49
C THR A 87 3.26 -2.34 -15.70
N GLU A 88 3.68 -1.85 -16.87
CA GLU A 88 3.00 -2.05 -18.13
C GLU A 88 3.98 -2.77 -19.07
N THR A 89 3.60 -3.95 -19.54
CA THR A 89 4.44 -4.77 -20.41
C THR A 89 3.69 -5.12 -21.69
N VAL A 90 4.32 -4.86 -22.84
CA VAL A 90 3.75 -5.20 -24.15
C VAL A 90 4.60 -6.28 -24.81
N VAL A 91 3.98 -7.39 -25.16
CA VAL A 91 4.57 -8.49 -25.93
C VAL A 91 3.97 -8.47 -27.33
N THR A 92 4.83 -8.60 -28.33
CA THR A 92 4.40 -8.69 -29.74
C THR A 92 4.52 -10.12 -30.22
N GLU A 93 3.41 -10.68 -30.71
CA GLU A 93 3.36 -11.96 -31.41
C GLU A 93 3.17 -11.74 -32.91
N VAL A 94 3.79 -12.56 -33.74
CA VAL A 94 3.48 -12.61 -35.15
C VAL A 94 2.38 -13.66 -35.35
N ARG A 95 1.22 -13.21 -35.79
CA ARG A 95 0.08 -14.05 -36.14
C ARG A 95 -0.15 -13.98 -37.64
N TYR A 96 -0.93 -14.92 -38.18
CA TYR A 96 -1.23 -14.99 -39.63
C TYR A 96 -2.75 -14.89 -39.82
N ARG A 97 -3.13 -14.19 -40.89
CA ARG A 97 -4.51 -14.10 -41.35
C ARG A 97 -4.62 -14.44 -42.81
N THR A 98 -5.68 -15.13 -43.19
CA THR A 98 -6.01 -15.43 -44.57
C THR A 98 -6.60 -14.19 -45.22
N VAL A 99 -6.04 -13.78 -46.36
CA VAL A 99 -6.59 -12.72 -47.21
C VAL A 99 -6.80 -13.28 -48.62
N THR A 100 -7.94 -12.93 -49.24
CA THR A 100 -8.21 -13.26 -50.64
C THR A 100 -7.53 -12.25 -51.55
N ARG A 101 -6.82 -12.73 -52.52
CA ARG A 101 -6.21 -11.94 -53.60
C ARG A 101 -6.73 -12.40 -54.96
N THR A 102 -6.71 -11.51 -55.91
CA THR A 102 -7.11 -11.81 -57.32
C THR A 102 -5.88 -11.74 -58.19
N ASP A 103 -5.68 -12.77 -59.03
CA ASP A 103 -4.61 -12.78 -60.01
C ASP A 103 -4.95 -11.92 -61.26
N SER A 104 -4.01 -11.81 -62.20
CA SER A 104 -4.20 -11.03 -63.43
C SER A 104 -5.24 -11.61 -64.41
N GLU A 105 -5.68 -12.85 -64.19
CA GLU A 105 -6.69 -13.55 -64.96
C GLU A 105 -8.09 -13.48 -64.33
N GLY A 106 -8.20 -12.85 -63.13
CA GLY A 106 -9.44 -12.68 -62.42
C GLY A 106 -9.78 -13.83 -61.46
N ASN A 107 -8.87 -14.80 -61.22
CA ASN A 107 -9.10 -15.90 -60.29
C ASN A 107 -8.75 -15.46 -58.89
N GLU A 108 -9.61 -15.81 -57.95
CA GLU A 108 -9.38 -15.58 -56.51
C GLU A 108 -8.54 -16.71 -55.90
N TYR A 109 -7.59 -16.34 -55.07
CA TYR A 109 -6.78 -17.28 -54.31
C TYR A 109 -6.51 -16.73 -52.91
N GLU A 110 -6.35 -17.60 -51.90
CA GLU A 110 -6.10 -17.27 -50.52
C GLU A 110 -4.58 -17.27 -50.27
N VAL A 111 -4.13 -16.30 -49.51
CA VAL A 111 -2.74 -16.23 -48.98
C VAL A 111 -2.77 -15.92 -47.47
N GLU A 112 -1.86 -16.53 -46.76
CA GLU A 112 -1.61 -16.17 -45.37
C GLU A 112 -0.63 -15.00 -45.32
N VAL A 113 -1.04 -13.94 -44.62
CA VAL A 113 -0.18 -12.76 -44.41
C VAL A 113 0.10 -12.58 -42.94
N PRO A 114 1.36 -12.33 -42.55
CA PRO A 114 1.71 -12.07 -41.15
C PRO A 114 1.20 -10.68 -40.74
N TYR A 115 0.86 -10.58 -39.46
CA TYR A 115 0.58 -9.32 -38.78
C TYR A 115 1.05 -9.35 -37.35
N ASN A 116 1.36 -8.20 -36.77
CA ASN A 116 1.71 -8.09 -35.34
C ASN A 116 0.44 -8.09 -34.51
N TYR A 117 0.48 -8.85 -33.44
CA TYR A 117 -0.55 -8.93 -32.43
C TYR A 117 0.06 -8.50 -31.08
N TYR A 118 -0.49 -7.46 -30.47
CA TYR A 118 0.07 -6.83 -29.29
C TYR A 118 -0.73 -7.25 -28.04
N ILE A 119 -0.03 -7.86 -27.08
CA ILE A 119 -0.58 -8.27 -25.78
C ILE A 119 0.00 -7.36 -24.72
N CYS A 120 -0.87 -6.60 -24.05
CA CYS A 120 -0.50 -5.72 -22.96
C CYS A 120 -0.86 -6.35 -21.62
N THR A 121 0.10 -6.40 -20.71
CA THR A 121 -0.12 -6.79 -19.31
C THR A 121 0.07 -5.57 -18.44
N VAL A 122 -0.93 -5.26 -17.61
CA VAL A 122 -0.94 -4.16 -16.65
C VAL A 122 -0.95 -4.74 -15.26
N GLU A 123 0.07 -4.45 -14.49
CA GLU A 123 0.25 -4.93 -13.13
C GLU A 123 0.32 -3.73 -12.19
N LEU A 124 -0.50 -3.73 -11.13
CA LEU A 124 -0.43 -2.75 -10.05
C LEU A 124 -0.14 -3.48 -8.75
N GLU A 125 0.98 -3.15 -8.13
CA GLU A 125 1.31 -3.57 -6.78
C GLU A 125 0.97 -2.45 -5.79
N ASN A 126 0.19 -2.78 -4.75
CA ASN A 126 0.01 -1.95 -3.57
C ASN A 126 0.93 -2.49 -2.46
N PHE A 127 2.05 -1.81 -2.25
CA PHE A 127 3.05 -2.20 -1.23
C PHE A 127 2.60 -1.83 0.19
N ASP A 128 1.37 -1.63 0.46
CA ASP A 128 0.77 -1.21 1.73
C ASP A 128 1.53 -0.05 2.41
N LEU A 129 0.87 1.05 2.63
CA LEU A 129 1.48 2.27 3.19
C LEU A 129 2.17 2.01 4.55
N SER A 130 1.64 1.07 5.34
CA SER A 130 2.20 0.69 6.64
C SER A 130 3.56 -0.01 6.55
N HIS A 131 3.94 -0.54 5.39
CA HIS A 131 5.23 -1.19 5.16
C HIS A 131 6.36 -0.21 4.81
N ILE A 132 6.04 1.05 4.47
CA ILE A 132 7.00 2.03 4.00
C ILE A 132 7.88 2.61 5.13
N PRO A 133 7.37 2.87 6.36
CA PRO A 133 8.14 3.54 7.41
C PRO A 133 9.52 2.95 7.68
N VAL A 134 9.65 1.63 7.72
CA VAL A 134 10.95 0.95 8.00
C VAL A 134 12.02 1.19 6.95
N TYR A 135 11.64 1.61 5.73
CA TYR A 135 12.57 1.90 4.64
C TYR A 135 12.97 3.37 4.54
N ILE A 136 12.20 4.28 5.16
CA ILE A 136 12.39 5.72 4.99
C ILE A 136 12.71 6.46 6.29
N MET A 137 12.52 5.81 7.45
CA MET A 137 12.70 6.41 8.76
C MET A 137 13.92 5.81 9.47
N ASP A 138 14.66 6.66 10.18
CA ASP A 138 15.61 6.20 11.17
C ASP A 138 14.90 5.68 12.45
N GLU A 139 15.65 5.11 13.38
CA GLU A 139 15.10 4.52 14.60
C GLU A 139 14.30 5.52 15.45
N GLU A 140 14.76 6.77 15.56
CA GLU A 140 14.05 7.80 16.33
C GLU A 140 12.71 8.17 15.70
N THR A 141 12.70 8.40 14.39
CA THR A 141 11.49 8.72 13.62
C THR A 141 10.51 7.57 13.60
N LEU A 142 11.03 6.32 13.45
CA LEU A 142 10.20 5.11 13.47
C LEU A 142 9.55 4.91 14.85
N SER A 143 10.27 5.21 15.94
CA SER A 143 9.70 5.19 17.30
C SER A 143 8.58 6.21 17.49
N LYS A 144 8.71 7.41 16.89
CA LYS A 144 7.64 8.42 16.89
C LYS A 144 6.43 7.94 16.11
N TYR A 145 6.64 7.35 14.94
CA TYR A 145 5.58 6.73 14.13
C TYR A 145 4.84 5.65 14.93
N ALA A 146 5.56 4.70 15.54
CA ALA A 146 4.97 3.66 16.37
C ALA A 146 4.14 4.22 17.53
N LEU A 147 4.62 5.29 18.18
CA LEU A 147 3.90 5.97 19.24
C LEU A 147 2.60 6.61 18.73
N TYR A 148 2.61 7.29 17.58
CA TYR A 148 1.40 7.84 16.99
C TYR A 148 0.39 6.75 16.64
N MET A 149 0.83 5.64 16.05
CA MET A 149 -0.03 4.51 15.72
C MET A 149 -0.66 3.88 16.94
N SER A 150 0.07 3.75 18.06
CA SER A 150 -0.44 3.11 19.30
C SER A 150 -1.64 3.84 19.92
N VAL A 151 -1.78 5.13 19.65
CA VAL A 151 -2.84 6.00 20.22
C VAL A 151 -3.65 6.73 19.14
N LEU A 152 -3.45 6.42 17.86
CA LEU A 152 -4.06 7.10 16.72
C LEU A 152 -3.94 8.63 16.81
N GLY A 153 -2.77 9.10 17.25
CA GLY A 153 -2.51 10.51 17.50
C GLY A 153 -3.47 11.16 18.50
N ASN A 154 -4.08 10.38 19.40
CA ASN A 154 -5.17 10.77 20.32
C ASN A 154 -6.36 11.45 19.64
N LYS A 155 -6.62 11.11 18.38
CA LYS A 155 -7.74 11.61 17.56
C LYS A 155 -8.46 10.46 16.85
N PRO A 156 -8.96 9.43 17.56
CA PRO A 156 -9.56 8.24 16.91
C PRO A 156 -10.84 8.53 16.13
N GLU A 157 -11.46 9.69 16.35
CA GLU A 157 -12.68 10.12 15.62
C GLU A 157 -12.39 10.96 14.37
N LEU A 158 -11.08 11.25 14.09
CA LEU A 158 -10.71 12.23 13.07
C LEU A 158 -11.18 11.87 11.65
N PHE A 159 -11.13 10.58 11.32
CA PHE A 159 -11.53 10.06 10.01
C PHE A 159 -12.92 9.37 10.02
N GLY A 160 -13.73 9.64 11.06
CA GLY A 160 -15.08 9.09 11.18
C GLY A 160 -15.11 7.60 11.48
N ASP A 161 -16.18 6.91 11.06
CA ASP A 161 -16.35 5.46 11.21
C ASP A 161 -15.45 4.71 10.23
N SER A 162 -14.14 4.68 10.54
CA SER A 162 -13.15 3.96 9.74
C SER A 162 -13.12 2.48 10.13
N GLU A 163 -13.03 1.60 9.14
CA GLU A 163 -12.80 0.16 9.34
C GLU A 163 -11.49 -0.14 10.08
N TYR A 164 -10.57 0.83 10.10
CA TYR A 164 -9.25 0.70 10.73
C TYR A 164 -9.28 0.92 12.25
N ILE A 165 -10.27 1.64 12.79
CA ILE A 165 -10.37 1.92 14.24
C ILE A 165 -10.38 0.64 15.09
N PRO A 166 -11.18 -0.40 14.76
CA PRO A 166 -11.18 -1.64 15.53
C PRO A 166 -9.82 -2.34 15.58
N LYS A 167 -9.04 -2.22 14.49
CA LYS A 167 -7.70 -2.83 14.39
C LYS A 167 -6.75 -2.31 15.47
N TYR A 168 -6.86 -1.04 15.86
CA TYR A 168 -5.93 -0.40 16.79
C TYR A 168 -6.48 -0.28 18.23
N ILE A 169 -7.76 0.02 18.38
CA ILE A 169 -8.37 0.28 19.69
C ILE A 169 -8.72 -1.01 20.44
N THR A 170 -9.03 -2.08 19.72
CA THR A 170 -9.47 -3.35 20.31
C THR A 170 -8.33 -4.33 20.58
N ASN A 171 -7.10 -4.04 20.18
CA ASN A 171 -5.94 -4.87 20.47
C ASN A 171 -5.50 -4.73 21.95
N ARG A 172 -6.44 -5.01 22.89
CA ARG A 172 -6.01 -5.43 24.21
C ARG A 172 -5.41 -6.82 24.07
N PRO A 173 -4.29 -7.13 24.75
CA PRO A 173 -3.82 -8.50 24.83
C PRO A 173 -5.00 -9.36 25.27
N GLU A 174 -5.47 -10.29 24.44
CA GLU A 174 -6.42 -11.29 24.87
C GLU A 174 -5.76 -12.08 25.98
N GLU A 175 -6.51 -12.42 27.03
CA GLU A 175 -6.02 -13.38 28.03
C GLU A 175 -5.81 -14.70 27.28
N TYR A 176 -4.56 -15.07 27.10
CA TYR A 176 -4.21 -16.36 26.52
C TYR A 176 -3.70 -17.29 27.63
N GLU A 177 -4.12 -18.52 27.57
CA GLU A 177 -3.63 -19.56 28.47
C GLU A 177 -2.55 -20.38 27.76
N ILE A 178 -1.35 -20.36 28.31
CA ILE A 178 -0.28 -21.27 27.88
C ILE A 178 -0.47 -22.60 28.61
N PRO A 179 -0.60 -23.73 27.89
CA PRO A 179 -0.69 -25.02 28.54
C PRO A 179 0.50 -25.25 29.48
N PRO A 180 0.29 -25.68 30.74
CA PRO A 180 1.39 -25.90 31.69
C PRO A 180 2.50 -26.82 31.13
N SER A 181 2.11 -27.84 30.35
CA SER A 181 3.06 -28.74 29.71
C SER A 181 4.01 -28.09 28.70
N ALA A 182 3.62 -26.98 28.09
CA ALA A 182 4.48 -26.22 27.19
C ALA A 182 5.54 -25.42 27.96
N MET A 183 5.24 -25.01 29.19
CA MET A 183 6.17 -24.31 30.08
C MET A 183 7.21 -25.22 30.76
N GLU A 184 7.08 -26.54 30.60
CA GLU A 184 8.09 -27.51 31.07
C GLU A 184 9.36 -27.50 30.18
N ASP A 185 9.28 -27.01 28.94
CA ASP A 185 10.43 -26.75 28.10
C ASP A 185 11.07 -25.41 28.50
N GLU A 186 12.28 -25.47 29.05
CA GLU A 186 13.00 -24.27 29.53
C GLU A 186 13.26 -23.24 28.43
N THR A 187 13.49 -23.69 27.19
CA THR A 187 13.73 -22.81 26.06
C THR A 187 12.44 -22.09 25.64
N PHE A 188 11.35 -22.85 25.56
CA PHE A 188 10.04 -22.28 25.25
C PHE A 188 9.57 -21.31 26.33
N ALA A 189 9.70 -21.69 27.59
CA ALA A 189 9.36 -20.82 28.74
C ALA A 189 10.15 -19.52 28.73
N ALA A 190 11.45 -19.54 28.42
CA ALA A 190 12.27 -18.35 28.31
C ALA A 190 11.82 -17.43 27.15
N VAL A 191 11.50 -17.99 25.99
CA VAL A 191 11.01 -17.24 24.81
C VAL A 191 9.68 -16.58 25.14
N ILE A 192 8.72 -17.31 25.71
CA ILE A 192 7.41 -16.77 26.08
C ILE A 192 7.55 -15.66 27.13
N THR A 193 8.35 -15.89 28.17
CA THR A 193 8.59 -14.88 29.22
C THR A 193 9.21 -13.60 28.65
N GLU A 194 10.08 -13.71 27.65
CA GLU A 194 10.61 -12.54 26.95
C GLU A 194 9.55 -11.85 26.09
N ALA A 195 8.78 -12.62 25.32
CA ALA A 195 7.74 -12.09 24.46
C ALA A 195 6.62 -11.36 25.24
N GLU A 196 6.25 -11.88 26.41
CA GLU A 196 5.24 -11.26 27.31
C GLU A 196 5.58 -9.83 27.73
N LYS A 197 6.85 -9.45 27.76
CA LYS A 197 7.27 -8.08 28.07
C LYS A 197 6.84 -7.06 27.03
N TYR A 198 6.54 -7.52 25.83
CA TYR A 198 6.21 -6.68 24.68
C TYR A 198 4.73 -6.74 24.31
N LEU A 199 3.91 -7.43 25.07
CA LEU A 199 2.46 -7.43 24.92
C LEU A 199 1.90 -6.01 25.06
N GLY A 200 1.06 -5.61 24.09
CA GLY A 200 0.49 -4.27 24.04
C GLY A 200 1.36 -3.22 23.34
N TYR A 201 2.56 -3.60 22.88
CA TYR A 201 3.32 -2.75 21.97
C TYR A 201 2.60 -2.64 20.61
N PRO A 202 2.64 -1.48 19.95
CA PRO A 202 2.02 -1.33 18.64
C PRO A 202 2.75 -2.21 17.61
N TYR A 203 1.98 -2.76 16.67
CA TYR A 203 2.54 -3.46 15.53
C TYR A 203 3.19 -2.45 14.56
N VAL A 204 4.43 -2.71 14.18
CA VAL A 204 5.13 -1.96 13.13
C VAL A 204 5.79 -2.96 12.19
N TRP A 205 5.32 -3.02 10.96
CA TRP A 205 5.86 -3.93 9.96
C TRP A 205 7.37 -3.74 9.79
N GLY A 206 8.13 -4.84 9.90
CA GLY A 206 9.60 -4.82 9.88
C GLY A 206 10.24 -4.24 11.15
N GLY A 207 9.47 -3.89 12.16
CA GLY A 207 9.99 -3.47 13.46
C GLY A 207 10.69 -4.65 14.16
N SER A 208 11.83 -4.39 14.79
CA SER A 208 12.69 -5.43 15.36
C SER A 208 13.27 -5.09 16.72
N SER A 209 12.81 -4.03 17.36
CA SER A 209 13.33 -3.59 18.67
C SER A 209 12.23 -3.03 19.54
N PRO A 210 12.40 -3.03 20.88
CA PRO A 210 11.43 -2.44 21.81
C PRO A 210 11.16 -0.96 21.58
N SER A 211 12.11 -0.21 20.99
CA SER A 211 11.96 1.22 20.71
C SER A 211 11.18 1.49 19.41
N THR A 212 11.23 0.58 18.45
CA THR A 212 10.54 0.70 17.15
C THR A 212 9.31 -0.19 17.05
N SER A 213 9.02 -0.96 18.13
CA SER A 213 8.02 -2.01 18.13
C SER A 213 8.40 -3.25 17.32
N PHE A 214 7.50 -4.22 17.20
CA PHE A 214 7.77 -5.51 16.57
C PHE A 214 6.78 -5.80 15.45
N ASP A 215 7.26 -6.56 14.45
CA ASP A 215 6.47 -7.20 13.41
C ASP A 215 5.87 -8.52 13.92
#